data_1c5f8a26562af47631d6b0e5349305a5
#
_entry.id   1c5f8a26562af47631d6b0e5349305a5
#
_cell.length_a   1.000
_cell.length_b   1.000
_cell.length_c   1.000
_cell.angle_alpha   90.00
_cell.angle_beta   90.00
_cell.angle_gamma   90.00
#
_symmetry.space_group_name_H-M   'P 1'
#
loop_
_entity.id
_entity.type
_entity.pdbx_description
1 polymer ?
#
loop_
_entity_poly.entity_id
_entity_poly.type
_entity_poly.pdbx_seq_one_letter_code
_entity_poly.pdbx_strand_id
1 'polypeptide(L)'
;MARPQVTITPTRVKSGDSVYVAATSFTPNRTAMSHLVRPDGTEYNPLRFRTNDRGEFFHRIDSTMLDIGTFQVWVEDEATNVNSDRVQFTVER
;
A
#
# COMPACT_ATOMS: atom_id res chain seq x y z
N MET A 1 -2.87 1.39 -22.02
CA MET A 1 -1.91 1.07 -20.96
C MET A 1 -2.62 1.04 -19.61
N ALA A 2 -2.40 0.00 -18.84
CA ALA A 2 -3.00 -0.07 -17.51
C ALA A 2 -2.29 0.89 -16.55
N ARG A 3 -3.07 1.55 -15.71
CA ARG A 3 -2.52 2.39 -14.63
C ARG A 3 -2.04 1.50 -13.49
N PRO A 4 -1.03 1.93 -12.75
CA PRO A 4 -0.66 1.23 -11.52
C PRO A 4 -1.86 1.10 -10.59
N GLN A 5 -2.08 -0.10 -10.06
CA GLN A 5 -3.22 -0.39 -9.20
C GLN A 5 -2.76 -0.98 -7.89
N VAL A 6 -3.47 -0.61 -6.81
CA VAL A 6 -3.24 -1.15 -5.49
C VAL A 6 -4.57 -1.59 -4.92
N THR A 7 -4.59 -2.80 -4.36
CA THR A 7 -5.78 -3.31 -3.65
C THR A 7 -5.37 -3.72 -2.24
N ILE A 8 -6.31 -3.63 -1.32
CA ILE A 8 -6.11 -4.03 0.08
C ILE A 8 -7.20 -5.01 0.46
N THR A 9 -6.81 -6.10 1.13
CA THR A 9 -7.74 -7.12 1.61
C THR A 9 -7.32 -7.59 2.99
N PRO A 10 -8.22 -7.60 3.98
CA PRO A 10 -9.53 -6.97 3.97
C PRO A 10 -9.42 -5.46 4.13
N THR A 11 -10.51 -4.73 3.91
CA THR A 11 -10.51 -3.27 4.07
C THR A 11 -10.85 -2.84 5.49
N ARG A 12 -11.19 -3.78 6.35
CA ARG A 12 -11.53 -3.52 7.76
C ARG A 12 -11.04 -4.67 8.61
N VAL A 13 -10.22 -4.35 9.62
CA VAL A 13 -9.62 -5.34 10.50
C VAL A 13 -9.71 -4.88 11.94
N LYS A 14 -9.63 -5.83 12.85
CA LYS A 14 -9.45 -5.53 14.28
C LYS A 14 -7.97 -5.38 14.57
N SER A 15 -7.66 -4.57 15.57
CA SER A 15 -6.27 -4.37 16.01
C SER A 15 -5.62 -5.72 16.30
N GLY A 16 -4.45 -5.93 15.73
CA GLY A 16 -3.72 -7.18 15.79
C GLY A 16 -3.80 -8.04 14.54
N ASP A 17 -4.82 -7.80 13.70
CA ASP A 17 -4.95 -8.51 12.43
C ASP A 17 -4.09 -7.84 11.35
N SER A 18 -3.89 -8.54 10.25
CA SER A 18 -3.09 -8.03 9.15
C SER A 18 -3.97 -7.66 7.96
N VAL A 19 -3.52 -6.66 7.20
CA VAL A 19 -4.07 -6.38 5.88
C VAL A 19 -2.99 -6.71 4.84
N TYR A 20 -3.44 -7.10 3.66
CA TYR A 20 -2.56 -7.51 2.56
C TYR A 20 -2.70 -6.52 1.42
N VAL A 21 -1.56 -6.02 0.97
CA VAL A 21 -1.50 -5.05 -0.12
C VAL A 21 -1.03 -5.79 -1.36
N ALA A 22 -1.78 -5.65 -2.44
CA ALA A 22 -1.41 -6.18 -3.76
C ALA A 22 -1.25 -5.02 -4.73
N ALA A 23 -0.07 -4.89 -5.30
CA ALA A 23 0.25 -3.84 -6.27
C ALA A 23 0.48 -4.48 -7.63
N THR A 24 -0.20 -3.97 -8.66
CA THR A 24 -0.14 -4.53 -10.01
C THR A 24 -0.03 -3.42 -11.04
N SER A 25 0.37 -3.80 -12.24
CA SER A 25 0.47 -2.88 -13.39
C SER A 25 1.54 -1.79 -13.20
N PHE A 26 2.56 -2.10 -12.42
CA PHE A 26 3.74 -1.24 -12.28
C PHE A 26 4.78 -1.63 -13.32
N THR A 27 5.86 -0.85 -13.39
CA THR A 27 6.98 -1.18 -14.27
C THR A 27 7.68 -2.43 -13.76
N PRO A 28 7.86 -3.46 -14.60
CA PRO A 28 8.51 -4.70 -14.15
C PRO A 28 9.97 -4.47 -13.74
N ASN A 29 10.39 -5.20 -12.72
CA ASN A 29 11.78 -5.24 -12.25
C ASN A 29 12.34 -3.87 -11.89
N ARG A 30 11.48 -3.00 -11.35
CA ARG A 30 11.84 -1.65 -10.91
C ARG A 30 11.37 -1.45 -9.48
N THR A 31 11.73 -0.32 -8.92
CA THR A 31 11.38 0.02 -7.55
C THR A 31 10.06 0.78 -7.49
N ALA A 32 9.24 0.42 -6.51
CA ALA A 32 8.01 1.14 -6.19
C ALA A 32 8.07 1.57 -4.72
N MET A 33 7.50 2.73 -4.43
CA MET A 33 7.47 3.29 -3.08
C MET A 33 6.05 3.18 -2.52
N SER A 34 5.90 2.44 -1.44
CA SER A 34 4.62 2.30 -0.77
C SER A 34 4.51 3.34 0.34
N HIS A 35 3.44 4.13 0.28
CA HIS A 35 3.16 5.21 1.24
C HIS A 35 1.97 4.82 2.10
N LEU A 36 2.10 4.98 3.41
CA LEU A 36 1.03 4.73 4.37
C LEU A 36 0.72 6.03 5.10
N VAL A 37 -0.53 6.46 5.03
CA VAL A 37 -1.01 7.70 5.64
C VAL A 37 -1.83 7.36 6.87
N ARG A 38 -1.49 8.00 8.00
CA ARG A 38 -2.20 7.80 9.28
C ARG A 38 -3.58 8.48 9.26
N PRO A 39 -4.45 8.11 10.20
CA PRO A 39 -5.76 8.77 10.30
C PRO A 39 -5.69 10.28 10.48
N ASP A 40 -4.62 10.82 11.06
CA ASP A 40 -4.45 12.26 11.25
C ASP A 40 -3.89 12.98 10.01
N GLY A 41 -3.65 12.24 8.92
CA GLY A 41 -3.14 12.81 7.67
C GLY A 41 -1.63 12.81 7.53
N THR A 42 -0.88 12.43 8.57
CA THR A 42 0.58 12.34 8.48
C THR A 42 0.99 11.01 7.87
N GLU A 43 2.17 10.97 7.27
CA GLU A 43 2.66 9.77 6.60
C GLU A 43 3.77 9.11 7.40
N TYR A 44 3.80 7.77 7.34
CA TYR A 44 4.98 7.01 7.73
C TYR A 44 6.08 7.19 6.68
N ASN A 45 7.31 6.85 7.04
CA ASN A 45 8.37 6.81 6.04
C ASN A 45 8.01 5.78 4.96
N PRO A 46 8.16 6.15 3.67
CA PRO A 46 7.81 5.21 2.59
C PRO A 46 8.71 3.97 2.62
N LEU A 47 8.14 2.85 2.17
CA LEU A 47 8.88 1.60 2.03
C LEU A 47 9.13 1.32 0.56
N ARG A 48 10.33 0.87 0.26
CA ARG A 48 10.71 0.48 -1.10
C ARG A 48 10.46 -0.98 -1.32
N PHE A 49 9.84 -1.29 -2.46
CA PHE A 49 9.65 -2.67 -2.91
C PHE A 49 10.10 -2.79 -4.34
N ARG A 50 10.66 -3.94 -4.68
CA ARG A 50 11.02 -4.23 -6.06
C ARG A 50 9.89 -5.03 -6.68
N THR A 51 9.41 -4.60 -7.84
CA THR A 51 8.39 -5.34 -8.58
C THR A 51 9.02 -6.58 -9.23
N ASN A 52 8.19 -7.59 -9.48
CA ASN A 52 8.59 -8.79 -10.19
C ASN A 52 8.57 -8.54 -11.71
N ASP A 53 8.76 -9.59 -12.49
CA ASP A 53 8.79 -9.51 -13.96
C ASP A 53 7.42 -9.20 -14.57
N ARG A 54 6.36 -9.18 -13.77
CA ARG A 54 5.01 -8.81 -14.19
C ARG A 54 4.61 -7.42 -13.70
N GLY A 55 5.51 -6.70 -13.03
CA GLY A 55 5.19 -5.39 -12.46
C GLY A 55 4.33 -5.47 -11.21
N GLU A 56 4.49 -6.53 -10.43
CA GLU A 56 3.68 -6.76 -9.23
C GLU A 56 4.55 -6.84 -8.00
N PHE A 57 4.00 -6.45 -6.86
CA PHE A 57 4.55 -6.81 -5.56
C PHE A 57 3.43 -6.92 -4.54
N PHE A 58 3.71 -7.65 -3.46
CA PHE A 58 2.73 -7.91 -2.42
C PHE A 58 3.41 -7.73 -1.07
N HIS A 59 2.69 -7.13 -0.10
CA HIS A 59 3.22 -7.08 1.24
C HIS A 59 2.09 -7.06 2.26
N ARG A 60 2.46 -7.40 3.50
CA ARG A 60 1.53 -7.47 4.62
C ARG A 60 1.77 -6.27 5.53
N ILE A 61 0.69 -5.66 6.00
CA ILE A 61 0.75 -4.64 7.03
C ILE A 61 0.15 -5.24 8.31
N ASP A 62 0.96 -5.31 9.35
CA ASP A 62 0.52 -5.80 10.65
C ASP A 62 -0.07 -4.63 11.43
N SER A 63 -1.34 -4.72 11.80
CA SER A 63 -2.03 -3.62 12.46
C SER A 63 -1.70 -3.50 13.94
N THR A 64 -0.93 -4.44 14.52
CA THR A 64 -0.59 -4.42 15.95
C THR A 64 0.08 -3.10 16.35
N MET A 65 0.91 -2.55 15.48
CA MET A 65 1.66 -1.32 15.74
C MET A 65 0.95 -0.08 15.22
N LEU A 66 -0.28 -0.21 14.72
CA LEU A 66 -1.02 0.90 14.15
C LEU A 66 -2.06 1.41 15.13
N ASP A 67 -2.36 2.70 15.01
CA ASP A 67 -3.47 3.30 15.76
C ASP A 67 -4.81 2.81 15.23
N ILE A 68 -5.86 3.07 15.99
CA ILE A 68 -7.22 2.82 15.54
C ILE A 68 -7.62 3.95 14.59
N GLY A 69 -8.28 3.61 13.50
CA GLY A 69 -8.78 4.61 12.55
C GLY A 69 -8.63 4.16 11.12
N THR A 70 -8.86 5.09 10.20
CA THR A 70 -8.79 4.84 8.77
C THR A 70 -7.45 5.30 8.21
N PHE A 71 -6.78 4.39 7.55
CA PHE A 71 -5.48 4.61 6.91
C PHE A 71 -5.66 4.64 5.41
N GLN A 72 -4.74 5.30 4.73
CA GLN A 72 -4.68 5.30 3.26
C GLN A 72 -3.35 4.74 2.80
N VAL A 73 -3.38 4.03 1.68
CA VAL A 73 -2.18 3.49 1.04
C VAL A 73 -2.17 3.91 -0.42
N TRP A 74 -1.03 4.34 -0.88
CA TRP A 74 -0.82 4.56 -2.31
C TRP A 74 0.63 4.24 -2.63
N VAL A 75 0.88 3.93 -3.89
CA VAL A 75 2.20 3.46 -4.33
C VAL A 75 2.63 4.26 -5.55
N GLU A 76 3.88 4.70 -5.50
CA GLU A 76 4.49 5.42 -6.61
C GLU A 76 5.40 4.48 -7.39
N ASP A 77 5.23 4.47 -8.71
CA ASP A 77 6.16 3.79 -9.62
C ASP A 77 7.34 4.73 -9.87
N GLU A 78 8.50 4.43 -9.30
CA GLU A 78 9.66 5.30 -9.43
C GLU A 78 10.12 5.44 -10.88
N ALA A 79 9.95 4.42 -11.70
CA ALA A 79 10.41 4.44 -13.09
C ALA A 79 9.65 5.47 -13.94
N THR A 80 8.37 5.70 -13.63
CA THR A 80 7.50 6.57 -14.42
C THR A 80 7.02 7.79 -13.65
N ASN A 81 7.23 7.83 -12.34
CA ASN A 81 6.69 8.85 -11.43
C ASN A 81 5.16 8.92 -11.46
N VAL A 82 4.51 7.79 -11.73
CA VAL A 82 3.05 7.69 -11.73
C VAL A 82 2.61 7.07 -10.43
N ASN A 83 1.60 7.67 -9.80
CA ASN A 83 1.04 7.18 -8.54
C ASN A 83 -0.20 6.33 -8.81
N SER A 84 -0.39 5.30 -7.98
CA SER A 84 -1.66 4.59 -7.94
C SER A 84 -2.72 5.48 -7.30
N ASP A 85 -3.99 5.08 -7.45
CA ASP A 85 -5.05 5.67 -6.65
C ASP A 85 -4.82 5.34 -5.18
N ARG A 86 -5.36 6.17 -4.29
CA ARG A 86 -5.32 5.90 -2.86
C ARG A 86 -6.41 4.91 -2.51
N VAL A 87 -6.05 3.92 -1.69
CA VAL A 87 -7.00 2.94 -1.15
C VAL A 87 -6.99 3.03 0.37
N GLN A 88 -8.08 2.63 0.99
CA GLN A 88 -8.26 2.79 2.43
C GLN A 88 -8.45 1.46 3.12
N PHE A 89 -8.00 1.38 4.37
CA PHE A 89 -8.41 0.33 5.28
C PHE A 89 -8.63 0.93 6.67
N THR A 90 -9.47 0.27 7.46
CA THR A 90 -9.82 0.74 8.79
C THR A 90 -9.40 -0.29 9.83
N VAL A 91 -8.74 0.20 10.89
CA VAL A 91 -8.37 -0.62 12.04
C VAL A 91 -9.33 -0.29 13.17
N GLU A 92 -9.98 -1.32 13.71
CA GLU A 92 -10.93 -1.22 14.80
C GLU A 92 -10.42 -1.97 16.03
N ARG A 93 -10.99 -1.68 17.16
CA ARG A 93 -10.71 -2.44 18.39
C ARG A 93 -11.33 -3.81 18.36
#